data_a3913b634cf8502dc32cd30ac9895394
#
_entry.id   a3913b634cf8502dc32cd30ac9895394
#
_cell.length_a   1.000
_cell.length_b   1.000
_cell.length_c   1.000
_cell.angle_alpha   90.00
_cell.angle_beta   90.00
_cell.angle_gamma   90.00
#
_symmetry.space_group_name_H-M   'P 1'
#
loop_
_entity.id
_entity.type
_entity.pdbx_description
1 polymer ?
#
loop_
_entity_poly.entity_id
_entity_poly.type
_entity_poly.pdbx_seq_one_letter_code
_entity_poly.pdbx_strand_id
1 'polypeptide(L)'
;MEYGERLAAFRRGELSEGWRFFGAHREGEGWRFRVWAPMAQRVSVVGEFNGWDVEAAPMAGADGIWEAWVSGPEAGQLYKFAVWGRDGQLRYKTDPYAFWAEVRPGTAGRLTEESAFPWGDGRYRRERRAVYGGPLNIYEVHLGSWRRWEDGSFLSYRELGEELAEYVRDMGYTAVELLPVTEHPLDESWGYQCTGYFAPTSRFGTPEDFRW
;
A
#
# COMPACT_ATOMS: atom_id res chain seq x y z
N MET A 1 -3.68 -15.30 16.30
CA MET A 1 -3.21 -16.45 15.49
C MET A 1 -1.69 -16.49 15.63
N GLU A 2 -1.17 -17.58 16.13
CA GLU A 2 0.27 -17.83 16.29
C GLU A 2 0.98 -17.88 14.92
N TYR A 3 2.32 -17.69 14.89
CA TYR A 3 3.11 -17.69 13.65
C TYR A 3 2.85 -18.94 12.78
N GLY A 4 2.92 -20.13 13.40
CA GLY A 4 2.71 -21.39 12.69
C GLY A 4 1.30 -21.57 12.12
N GLU A 5 0.29 -21.06 12.82
CA GLU A 5 -1.10 -21.06 12.36
C GLU A 5 -1.30 -20.15 11.15
N ARG A 6 -0.70 -18.93 11.17
CA ARG A 6 -0.73 -17.99 10.03
C ARG A 6 -0.08 -18.60 8.80
N LEU A 7 1.07 -19.25 8.98
CA LEU A 7 1.78 -19.94 7.90
C LEU A 7 0.95 -21.07 7.32
N ALA A 8 0.33 -21.89 8.15
CA ALA A 8 -0.54 -22.98 7.71
C ALA A 8 -1.79 -22.45 6.98
N ALA A 9 -2.41 -21.37 7.49
CA ALA A 9 -3.55 -20.72 6.84
C ALA A 9 -3.17 -20.12 5.49
N PHE A 10 -1.99 -19.47 5.39
CA PHE A 10 -1.48 -18.95 4.13
C PHE A 10 -1.32 -20.06 3.07
N ARG A 11 -0.72 -21.19 3.45
CA ARG A 11 -0.53 -22.34 2.54
C ARG A 11 -1.83 -22.95 2.04
N ARG A 12 -2.89 -22.86 2.84
CA ARG A 12 -4.24 -23.33 2.44
C ARG A 12 -5.05 -22.26 1.69
N GLY A 13 -4.51 -21.05 1.51
CA GLY A 13 -5.24 -19.92 0.91
C GLY A 13 -6.34 -19.33 1.81
N GLU A 14 -6.25 -19.54 3.11
CA GLU A 14 -7.24 -19.13 4.11
C GLU A 14 -6.81 -17.89 4.92
N LEU A 15 -5.61 -17.36 4.71
CA LEU A 15 -5.11 -16.18 5.42
C LEU A 15 -5.68 -14.90 4.81
N SER A 16 -6.89 -14.53 5.18
CA SER A 16 -7.58 -13.32 4.68
C SER A 16 -6.89 -12.00 5.06
N GLU A 17 -6.14 -11.99 6.17
CA GLU A 17 -5.38 -10.83 6.65
C GLU A 17 -3.87 -11.00 6.42
N GLY A 18 -3.47 -11.47 5.23
CA GLY A 18 -2.06 -11.67 4.86
C GLY A 18 -1.21 -10.43 5.04
N TRP A 19 -1.78 -9.25 4.85
CA TRP A 19 -1.16 -7.95 5.06
C TRP A 19 -0.71 -7.66 6.50
N ARG A 20 -1.25 -8.37 7.50
CA ARG A 20 -0.80 -8.32 8.90
C ARG A 20 0.37 -9.26 9.20
N PHE A 21 0.75 -10.07 8.23
CA PHE A 21 1.82 -11.04 8.37
C PHE A 21 2.99 -10.75 7.43
N PHE A 22 2.70 -10.52 6.15
CA PHE A 22 3.68 -10.14 5.14
C PHE A 22 3.88 -8.62 5.11
N GLY A 23 5.00 -8.19 4.52
CA GLY A 23 5.39 -6.80 4.44
C GLY A 23 6.37 -6.40 5.52
N ALA A 24 6.47 -5.10 5.76
CA ALA A 24 7.30 -4.49 6.79
C ALA A 24 6.45 -4.03 7.97
N HIS A 25 6.73 -4.55 9.16
CA HIS A 25 5.99 -4.22 10.38
C HIS A 25 6.91 -3.76 11.48
N ARG A 26 6.53 -2.70 12.20
CA ARG A 26 7.25 -2.23 13.38
C ARG A 26 7.20 -3.31 14.47
N GLU A 27 8.36 -3.69 15.03
CA GLU A 27 8.48 -4.67 16.09
C GLU A 27 9.56 -4.23 17.08
N GLY A 28 9.12 -3.66 18.19
CA GLY A 28 10.03 -3.05 19.17
C GLY A 28 10.81 -1.87 18.57
N GLU A 29 12.13 -1.89 18.70
CA GLU A 29 13.01 -0.86 18.17
C GLU A 29 13.45 -1.09 16.72
N GLY A 30 12.86 -2.09 16.04
CA GLY A 30 13.20 -2.44 14.67
C GLY A 30 11.97 -2.74 13.81
N TRP A 31 12.24 -3.34 12.68
CA TRP A 31 11.23 -3.73 11.70
C TRP A 31 11.37 -5.19 11.34
N ARG A 32 10.25 -5.90 11.29
CA ARG A 32 10.13 -7.25 10.77
C ARG A 32 9.70 -7.19 9.30
N PHE A 33 10.54 -7.73 8.44
CA PHE A 33 10.25 -7.86 7.00
C PHE A 33 9.91 -9.31 6.69
N ARG A 34 8.80 -9.53 5.97
CA ARG A 34 8.42 -10.85 5.46
C ARG A 34 7.95 -10.77 4.02
N VAL A 35 8.44 -11.70 3.20
CA VAL A 35 8.03 -11.81 1.81
C VAL A 35 7.90 -13.26 1.39
N TRP A 36 6.90 -13.54 0.58
CA TRP A 36 6.74 -14.84 -0.07
C TRP A 36 7.46 -14.81 -1.42
N ALA A 37 8.56 -15.57 -1.51
CA ALA A 37 9.37 -15.71 -2.72
C ALA A 37 9.83 -17.17 -2.87
N PRO A 38 8.91 -18.10 -3.24
CA PRO A 38 9.18 -19.54 -3.20
C PRO A 38 10.22 -20.02 -4.21
N MET A 39 10.52 -19.19 -5.21
CA MET A 39 11.50 -19.50 -6.25
C MET A 39 12.85 -18.80 -6.02
N ALA A 40 12.99 -18.04 -4.95
CA ALA A 40 14.23 -17.36 -4.62
C ALA A 40 15.26 -18.33 -4.04
N GLN A 41 16.51 -18.16 -4.40
CA GLN A 41 17.65 -18.84 -3.79
C GLN A 41 18.19 -18.04 -2.58
N ARG A 42 18.04 -16.70 -2.63
CA ARG A 42 18.44 -15.77 -1.58
C ARG A 42 17.55 -14.53 -1.66
N VAL A 43 17.27 -13.97 -0.50
CA VAL A 43 16.60 -12.66 -0.37
C VAL A 43 17.31 -11.83 0.67
N SER A 44 17.45 -10.53 0.42
CA SER A 44 17.88 -9.53 1.40
C SER A 44 16.92 -8.35 1.37
N VAL A 45 16.72 -7.67 2.50
CA VAL A 45 16.05 -6.38 2.51
C VAL A 45 17.07 -5.27 2.38
N VAL A 46 16.81 -4.31 1.48
CA VAL A 46 17.67 -3.18 1.20
C VAL A 46 16.87 -1.89 1.27
N GLY A 47 17.51 -0.81 1.69
CA GLY A 47 16.85 0.48 1.79
C GLY A 47 17.81 1.59 2.21
N GLU A 48 17.25 2.76 2.45
CA GLU A 48 18.04 3.92 2.92
C GLU A 48 18.77 3.65 4.24
N PHE A 49 18.17 2.82 5.10
CA PHE A 49 18.72 2.46 6.42
C PHE A 49 20.00 1.62 6.37
N ASN A 50 20.32 1.00 5.26
CA ASN A 50 21.54 0.20 5.08
C ASN A 50 22.33 0.56 3.81
N GLY A 51 22.08 1.76 3.24
CA GLY A 51 22.75 2.23 2.04
C GLY A 51 22.50 1.35 0.80
N TRP A 52 21.38 0.63 0.77
CA TRP A 52 21.03 -0.31 -0.30
C TRP A 52 21.99 -1.50 -0.46
N ASP A 53 22.77 -1.78 0.60
CA ASP A 53 23.72 -2.90 0.61
C ASP A 53 22.98 -4.24 0.75
N VAL A 54 23.15 -5.09 -0.24
CA VAL A 54 22.50 -6.42 -0.33
C VAL A 54 23.06 -7.42 0.69
N GLU A 55 24.23 -7.15 1.25
CA GLU A 55 24.85 -8.01 2.25
C GLU A 55 24.50 -7.61 3.69
N ALA A 56 23.97 -6.39 3.90
CA ALA A 56 23.76 -5.84 5.23
C ALA A 56 22.57 -6.47 6.00
N ALA A 57 21.53 -6.92 5.29
CA ALA A 57 20.33 -7.47 5.92
C ALA A 57 19.80 -8.71 5.16
N PRO A 58 20.55 -9.83 5.18
CA PRO A 58 20.08 -11.09 4.59
C PRO A 58 18.87 -11.63 5.34
N MET A 59 17.92 -12.22 4.60
CA MET A 59 16.71 -12.80 5.15
C MET A 59 16.86 -14.32 5.30
N ALA A 60 16.36 -14.86 6.41
CA ALA A 60 16.24 -16.31 6.58
C ALA A 60 15.04 -16.84 5.81
N GLY A 61 15.26 -17.88 5.01
CA GLY A 61 14.22 -18.49 4.18
C GLY A 61 13.79 -19.85 4.71
N ALA A 62 12.46 -20.06 4.81
CA ALA A 62 11.87 -21.37 5.08
C ALA A 62 10.59 -21.52 4.26
N ASP A 63 10.48 -22.61 3.51
CA ASP A 63 9.27 -22.96 2.75
C ASP A 63 8.76 -21.85 1.80
N GLY A 64 9.68 -21.08 1.23
CA GLY A 64 9.36 -19.98 0.30
C GLY A 64 9.00 -18.66 0.98
N ILE A 65 8.97 -18.62 2.29
CA ILE A 65 8.83 -17.37 3.06
C ILE A 65 10.20 -16.96 3.56
N TRP A 66 10.50 -15.67 3.36
CA TRP A 66 11.75 -15.06 3.77
C TRP A 66 11.48 -13.99 4.82
N GLU A 67 12.28 -13.99 5.88
CA GLU A 67 12.09 -13.11 7.03
C GLU A 67 13.42 -12.53 7.51
N ALA A 68 13.40 -11.24 7.89
CA ALA A 68 14.45 -10.60 8.64
C ALA A 68 13.87 -9.64 9.67
N TRP A 69 14.55 -9.48 10.80
CA TRP A 69 14.35 -8.37 11.71
C TRP A 69 15.56 -7.44 11.63
N VAL A 70 15.31 -6.13 11.45
CA VAL A 70 16.36 -5.13 11.26
C VAL A 70 16.18 -4.03 12.29
N SER A 71 17.23 -3.75 13.06
CA SER A 71 17.29 -2.63 14.00
C SER A 71 17.68 -1.35 13.28
N GLY A 72 17.09 -0.24 13.68
CA GLY A 72 17.48 1.10 13.26
C GLY A 72 16.71 1.73 12.09
N PRO A 73 15.97 1.02 11.21
CA PRO A 73 15.16 1.71 10.21
C PRO A 73 14.10 2.61 10.84
N GLU A 74 13.85 3.76 10.21
CA GLU A 74 12.85 4.73 10.63
C GLU A 74 11.64 4.73 9.69
N ALA A 75 10.48 5.12 10.20
CA ALA A 75 9.29 5.31 9.39
C ALA A 75 9.55 6.34 8.26
N GLY A 76 9.00 6.09 7.08
CA GLY A 76 9.19 6.92 5.89
C GLY A 76 10.38 6.54 5.02
N GLN A 77 11.36 5.78 5.53
CA GLN A 77 12.50 5.32 4.74
C GLN A 77 12.08 4.34 3.63
N LEU A 78 12.78 4.44 2.51
CA LEU A 78 12.55 3.59 1.34
C LEU A 78 13.19 2.21 1.51
N TYR A 79 12.52 1.18 1.01
CA TYR A 79 13.06 -0.18 0.99
C TYR A 79 12.57 -1.00 -0.22
N LYS A 80 13.32 -2.05 -0.53
CA LYS A 80 12.99 -3.11 -1.49
C LYS A 80 13.47 -4.46 -1.00
N PHE A 81 13.01 -5.51 -1.66
CA PHE A 81 13.62 -6.84 -1.54
C PHE A 81 14.60 -7.07 -2.70
N ALA A 82 15.84 -7.38 -2.37
CA ALA A 82 16.85 -7.87 -3.29
C ALA A 82 16.70 -9.40 -3.39
N VAL A 83 16.24 -9.88 -4.53
CA VAL A 83 15.85 -11.29 -4.74
C VAL A 83 16.74 -11.93 -5.78
N TRP A 84 17.45 -12.98 -5.42
CA TRP A 84 18.17 -13.84 -6.37
C TRP A 84 17.26 -14.99 -6.81
N GLY A 85 16.95 -15.01 -8.09
CA GLY A 85 16.13 -16.06 -8.70
C GLY A 85 16.90 -17.37 -8.89
N ARG A 86 16.23 -18.41 -9.38
CA ARG A 86 16.85 -19.71 -9.73
C ARG A 86 17.93 -19.59 -10.81
N ASP A 87 17.87 -18.56 -11.63
CA ASP A 87 18.86 -18.20 -12.64
C ASP A 87 20.09 -17.49 -12.06
N GLY A 88 20.17 -17.32 -10.75
CA GLY A 88 21.22 -16.61 -10.03
C GLY A 88 21.21 -15.09 -10.23
N GLN A 89 20.26 -14.53 -10.99
CA GLN A 89 20.21 -13.09 -11.23
C GLN A 89 19.55 -12.34 -10.08
N LEU A 90 20.17 -11.24 -9.68
CA LEU A 90 19.62 -10.29 -8.71
C LEU A 90 18.54 -9.42 -9.37
N ARG A 91 17.41 -9.32 -8.69
CA ARG A 91 16.31 -8.40 -9.04
C ARG A 91 15.83 -7.67 -7.81
N TYR A 92 15.68 -6.35 -7.92
CA TYR A 92 15.05 -5.55 -6.87
C TYR A 92 13.53 -5.59 -7.06
N LYS A 93 12.81 -5.99 -6.02
CA LYS A 93 11.37 -6.14 -6.02
C LYS A 93 10.73 -5.21 -5.01
N THR A 94 9.64 -4.55 -5.41
CA THR A 94 8.76 -3.83 -4.51
C THR A 94 8.07 -4.81 -3.56
N ASP A 95 7.81 -4.38 -2.34
CA ASP A 95 7.00 -5.15 -1.41
C ASP A 95 5.51 -5.12 -1.84
N PRO A 96 4.90 -6.26 -2.16
CA PRO A 96 3.48 -6.28 -2.54
C PRO A 96 2.52 -5.96 -1.40
N TYR A 97 3.01 -5.94 -0.16
CA TYR A 97 2.24 -5.61 1.04
C TYR A 97 2.61 -4.24 1.63
N ALA A 98 3.39 -3.42 0.93
CA ALA A 98 3.68 -2.07 1.38
C ALA A 98 2.40 -1.23 1.49
N PHE A 99 2.26 -0.46 2.58
CA PHE A 99 1.14 0.44 2.81
C PHE A 99 1.37 1.86 2.26
N TRP A 100 2.59 2.15 1.88
CA TRP A 100 3.01 3.42 1.29
C TRP A 100 4.08 3.16 0.25
N ALA A 101 3.99 3.81 -0.90
CA ALA A 101 4.94 3.67 -2.00
C ALA A 101 5.72 4.96 -2.23
N GLU A 102 6.91 4.81 -2.78
CA GLU A 102 7.69 5.92 -3.33
C GLU A 102 6.93 6.60 -4.47
N VAL A 103 7.08 7.92 -4.58
CA VAL A 103 6.52 8.66 -5.73
C VAL A 103 7.23 8.23 -7.00
N ARG A 104 6.44 7.97 -8.04
CA ARG A 104 6.97 7.62 -9.37
C ARG A 104 7.99 8.66 -9.89
N PRO A 105 9.02 8.29 -10.65
CA PRO A 105 9.26 6.96 -11.24
C PRO A 105 9.86 5.93 -10.29
N GLY A 106 10.03 6.27 -9.01
CA GLY A 106 10.47 5.33 -8.00
C GLY A 106 9.49 4.18 -7.81
N THR A 107 9.99 3.05 -7.30
CA THR A 107 9.20 1.82 -7.12
C THR A 107 9.49 1.14 -5.79
N ALA A 108 10.03 1.86 -4.81
CA ALA A 108 10.27 1.33 -3.48
C ALA A 108 8.99 1.39 -2.62
N GLY A 109 8.90 0.52 -1.63
CA GLY A 109 8.00 0.71 -0.52
C GLY A 109 8.57 1.71 0.47
N ARG A 110 7.70 2.35 1.27
CA ARG A 110 8.10 3.16 2.42
C ARG A 110 7.67 2.48 3.71
N LEU A 111 8.53 2.50 4.70
CA LEU A 111 8.21 1.99 6.03
C LEU A 111 7.10 2.82 6.65
N THR A 112 6.02 2.16 7.06
CA THR A 112 4.81 2.81 7.56
C THR A 112 4.39 2.19 8.87
N GLU A 113 4.36 2.98 9.93
CA GLU A 113 3.78 2.55 11.20
C GLU A 113 2.24 2.53 11.10
N GLU A 114 1.62 1.52 11.68
CA GLU A 114 0.17 1.52 11.86
C GLU A 114 -0.21 2.63 12.85
N SER A 115 -0.65 3.76 12.35
CA SER A 115 -1.20 4.82 13.20
C SER A 115 -2.68 4.58 13.49
N ALA A 116 -3.10 4.83 14.71
CA ALA A 116 -4.50 4.94 15.05
C ALA A 116 -5.06 6.22 14.42
N PHE A 117 -5.62 6.12 13.21
CA PHE A 117 -6.27 7.26 12.58
C PHE A 117 -7.56 7.62 13.33
N PRO A 118 -7.76 8.88 13.74
CA PRO A 118 -8.96 9.31 14.47
C PRO A 118 -10.15 9.45 13.52
N TRP A 119 -10.81 8.33 13.18
CA TRP A 119 -11.96 8.34 12.28
C TRP A 119 -13.11 9.19 12.83
N GLY A 120 -13.48 10.26 12.11
CA GLY A 120 -14.60 11.15 12.45
C GLY A 120 -15.97 10.67 11.95
N ASP A 121 -16.04 9.53 11.26
CA ASP A 121 -17.19 9.04 10.51
C ASP A 121 -18.23 8.25 11.34
N GLY A 122 -18.04 8.16 12.66
CA GLY A 122 -18.87 7.33 13.53
C GLY A 122 -20.36 7.65 13.48
N ARG A 123 -20.75 8.92 13.29
CA ARG A 123 -22.15 9.33 13.09
C ARG A 123 -22.68 8.80 11.75
N TYR A 124 -21.97 9.05 10.66
CA TYR A 124 -22.33 8.59 9.33
C TYR A 124 -22.51 7.07 9.28
N ARG A 125 -21.59 6.31 9.85
CA ARG A 125 -21.66 4.82 9.89
C ARG A 125 -22.88 4.29 10.63
N ARG A 126 -23.36 4.98 11.66
CA ARG A 126 -24.58 4.60 12.40
C ARG A 126 -25.85 5.00 11.65
N GLU A 127 -25.85 6.16 10.99
CA GLU A 127 -27.04 6.76 10.39
C GLU A 127 -27.18 6.45 8.89
N ARG A 128 -26.15 5.87 8.25
CA ARG A 128 -26.19 5.55 6.82
C ARG A 128 -27.33 4.60 6.50
N ARG A 129 -28.06 4.91 5.45
CA ARG A 129 -29.08 4.01 4.91
C ARG A 129 -28.43 2.79 4.26
N ALA A 130 -29.17 1.67 4.21
CA ALA A 130 -28.77 0.53 3.38
C ALA A 130 -28.66 0.98 1.92
N VAL A 131 -27.55 0.67 1.26
CA VAL A 131 -27.23 1.11 -0.11
C VAL A 131 -28.37 0.74 -1.08
N TYR A 132 -28.99 -0.43 -0.90
CA TYR A 132 -30.06 -0.93 -1.74
C TYR A 132 -31.48 -0.56 -1.25
N GLY A 133 -31.59 0.33 -0.26
CA GLY A 133 -32.88 0.76 0.32
C GLY A 133 -33.52 1.97 -0.35
N GLY A 134 -32.96 2.49 -1.44
CA GLY A 134 -33.45 3.68 -2.13
C GLY A 134 -32.81 3.87 -3.52
N PRO A 135 -33.14 4.96 -4.21
CA PRO A 135 -32.52 5.28 -5.49
C PRO A 135 -31.02 5.49 -5.34
N LEU A 136 -30.25 4.97 -6.27
CA LEU A 136 -28.79 5.09 -6.33
C LEU A 136 -28.40 5.90 -7.55
N ASN A 137 -27.64 6.97 -7.34
CA ASN A 137 -27.03 7.80 -8.38
C ASN A 137 -25.53 7.88 -8.11
N ILE A 138 -24.73 7.17 -8.90
CA ILE A 138 -23.30 6.97 -8.70
C ILE A 138 -22.51 7.92 -9.60
N TYR A 139 -21.55 8.64 -9.03
CA TYR A 139 -20.56 9.39 -9.78
C TYR A 139 -19.25 8.59 -9.83
N GLU A 140 -18.90 8.07 -11.00
CA GLU A 140 -17.61 7.42 -11.25
C GLU A 140 -16.56 8.48 -11.58
N VAL A 141 -15.39 8.42 -10.93
CA VAL A 141 -14.37 9.45 -11.08
C VAL A 141 -12.96 8.89 -11.03
N HIS A 142 -12.12 9.33 -11.96
CA HIS A 142 -10.66 9.13 -11.93
C HIS A 142 -9.99 10.39 -11.34
N LEU A 143 -9.42 10.28 -10.15
CA LEU A 143 -8.87 11.42 -9.39
C LEU A 143 -7.83 12.21 -10.17
N GLY A 144 -6.95 11.55 -10.91
CA GLY A 144 -5.86 12.19 -11.64
C GLY A 144 -6.26 12.97 -12.90
N SER A 145 -7.51 12.80 -13.39
CA SER A 145 -8.01 13.51 -14.58
C SER A 145 -9.27 14.35 -14.31
N TRP A 146 -9.86 14.23 -13.14
CA TRP A 146 -11.10 14.95 -12.80
C TRP A 146 -10.87 16.46 -12.70
N ARG A 147 -9.89 16.86 -11.89
CA ARG A 147 -9.43 18.26 -11.78
C ARG A 147 -7.93 18.29 -11.60
N ARG A 148 -7.33 19.40 -12.06
CA ARG A 148 -5.90 19.72 -11.91
C ARG A 148 -5.75 21.19 -11.63
N TRP A 149 -4.60 21.56 -11.08
CA TRP A 149 -4.20 22.95 -10.99
C TRP A 149 -3.91 23.53 -12.39
N GLU A 150 -3.90 24.85 -12.53
CA GLU A 150 -3.64 25.54 -13.81
C GLU A 150 -2.27 25.17 -14.44
N ASP A 151 -1.30 24.83 -13.60
CA ASP A 151 0.03 24.35 -14.02
C ASP A 151 0.06 22.87 -14.46
N GLY A 152 -1.07 22.19 -14.40
CA GLY A 152 -1.24 20.77 -14.75
C GLY A 152 -0.88 19.79 -13.63
N SER A 153 -0.47 20.26 -12.46
CA SER A 153 -0.20 19.39 -11.30
C SER A 153 -1.49 18.76 -10.74
N PHE A 154 -1.33 17.64 -10.03
CA PHE A 154 -2.45 16.97 -9.36
C PHE A 154 -2.90 17.74 -8.12
N LEU A 155 -4.19 17.68 -7.82
CA LEU A 155 -4.68 18.01 -6.49
C LEU A 155 -4.25 16.91 -5.49
N SER A 156 -4.03 17.31 -4.25
CA SER A 156 -3.80 16.36 -3.15
C SER A 156 -5.07 15.58 -2.79
N TYR A 157 -4.93 14.47 -2.05
CA TYR A 157 -6.09 13.74 -1.53
C TYR A 157 -7.04 14.61 -0.72
N ARG A 158 -6.52 15.55 0.08
CA ARG A 158 -7.35 16.47 0.89
C ARG A 158 -8.13 17.43 0.02
N GLU A 159 -7.48 18.09 -0.93
CA GLU A 159 -8.13 19.01 -1.88
C GLU A 159 -9.19 18.26 -2.72
N LEU A 160 -8.83 17.07 -3.23
CA LEU A 160 -9.78 16.22 -3.95
C LEU A 160 -10.98 15.83 -3.08
N GLY A 161 -10.75 15.48 -1.82
CA GLY A 161 -11.81 15.11 -0.88
C GLY A 161 -12.79 16.25 -0.63
N GLU A 162 -12.29 17.46 -0.40
CA GLU A 162 -13.13 18.66 -0.19
C GLU A 162 -13.94 19.03 -1.45
N GLU A 163 -13.27 19.19 -2.58
CA GLU A 163 -13.91 19.60 -3.83
C GLU A 163 -14.88 18.56 -4.37
N LEU A 164 -14.52 17.26 -4.29
CA LEU A 164 -15.39 16.19 -4.76
C LEU A 164 -16.63 16.05 -3.88
N ALA A 165 -16.50 16.17 -2.57
CA ALA A 165 -17.64 16.11 -1.65
C ALA A 165 -18.63 17.26 -1.90
N GLU A 166 -18.14 18.46 -2.16
CA GLU A 166 -18.98 19.60 -2.53
C GLU A 166 -19.69 19.36 -3.87
N TYR A 167 -18.94 18.99 -4.90
CA TYR A 167 -19.49 18.74 -6.24
C TYR A 167 -20.58 17.68 -6.26
N VAL A 168 -20.34 16.52 -5.64
CA VAL A 168 -21.32 15.40 -5.68
C VAL A 168 -22.58 15.73 -4.88
N ARG A 169 -22.45 16.50 -3.78
CA ARG A 169 -23.59 16.98 -3.00
C ARG A 169 -24.46 17.93 -3.83
N ASP A 170 -23.84 18.90 -4.50
CA ASP A 170 -24.54 19.93 -5.26
C ASP A 170 -25.22 19.36 -6.50
N MET A 171 -24.62 18.33 -7.11
CA MET A 171 -25.17 17.60 -8.25
C MET A 171 -26.19 16.52 -7.87
N GLY A 172 -26.37 16.25 -6.57
CA GLY A 172 -27.35 15.27 -6.08
C GLY A 172 -26.94 13.81 -6.27
N TYR A 173 -25.65 13.50 -6.37
CA TYR A 173 -25.18 12.13 -6.36
C TYR A 173 -25.31 11.50 -4.97
N THR A 174 -25.60 10.20 -4.92
CA THR A 174 -25.79 9.45 -3.67
C THR A 174 -24.59 8.59 -3.31
N ALA A 175 -23.71 8.35 -4.27
CA ALA A 175 -22.48 7.57 -4.09
C ALA A 175 -21.38 8.06 -5.05
N VAL A 176 -20.14 7.80 -4.68
CA VAL A 176 -18.95 8.01 -5.52
C VAL A 176 -18.27 6.67 -5.72
N GLU A 177 -17.93 6.38 -6.97
CA GLU A 177 -17.05 5.27 -7.33
C GLU A 177 -15.71 5.83 -7.80
N LEU A 178 -14.65 5.56 -7.03
CA LEU A 178 -13.30 5.95 -7.41
C LEU A 178 -12.73 4.89 -8.36
N LEU A 179 -12.25 5.30 -9.55
CA LEU A 179 -11.37 4.45 -10.33
C LEU A 179 -10.13 4.10 -9.48
N PRO A 180 -9.37 3.04 -9.82
CA PRO A 180 -8.36 2.49 -8.92
C PRO A 180 -7.42 3.53 -8.33
N VAL A 181 -7.37 3.61 -7.01
CA VAL A 181 -6.48 4.48 -6.25
C VAL A 181 -5.29 3.72 -5.65
N THR A 182 -5.16 2.44 -5.98
CA THR A 182 -3.99 1.62 -5.61
C THR A 182 -2.75 2.07 -6.37
N GLU A 183 -1.56 1.87 -5.78
CA GLU A 183 -0.32 2.28 -6.41
C GLU A 183 -0.04 1.54 -7.73
N HIS A 184 0.39 2.29 -8.73
CA HIS A 184 0.64 1.82 -10.09
C HIS A 184 1.76 2.61 -10.76
N PRO A 185 2.58 1.99 -11.65
CA PRO A 185 3.73 2.64 -12.25
C PRO A 185 3.37 3.52 -13.46
N LEU A 186 2.27 3.19 -14.17
CA LEU A 186 1.91 3.77 -15.46
C LEU A 186 0.62 4.57 -15.36
N ASP A 187 0.68 5.88 -15.62
CA ASP A 187 -0.48 6.79 -15.54
C ASP A 187 -1.59 6.41 -16.52
N GLU A 188 -1.23 6.01 -17.72
CA GLU A 188 -2.15 5.63 -18.80
C GLU A 188 -2.95 4.37 -18.45
N SER A 189 -2.55 3.62 -17.44
CA SER A 189 -3.32 2.46 -16.94
C SER A 189 -4.52 2.85 -16.09
N TRP A 190 -4.64 4.12 -15.70
CA TRP A 190 -5.67 4.63 -14.77
C TRP A 190 -5.73 3.86 -13.44
N GLY A 191 -4.60 3.27 -13.03
CA GLY A 191 -4.52 2.45 -11.82
C GLY A 191 -4.88 0.98 -11.99
N TYR A 192 -5.29 0.53 -13.18
CA TYR A 192 -5.65 -0.88 -13.42
C TYR A 192 -4.44 -1.82 -13.51
N GLN A 193 -3.21 -1.31 -13.70
CA GLN A 193 -1.97 -2.08 -13.63
C GLN A 193 -1.28 -1.86 -12.29
N CYS A 194 -1.96 -2.18 -11.20
CA CYS A 194 -1.46 -1.94 -9.86
C CYS A 194 -0.23 -2.79 -9.50
N THR A 195 0.68 -2.19 -8.73
CA THR A 195 1.88 -2.84 -8.16
C THR A 195 1.83 -2.90 -6.64
N GLY A 196 1.00 -2.09 -6.00
CA GLY A 196 0.82 -2.05 -4.55
C GLY A 196 -0.65 -2.15 -4.16
N TYR A 197 -1.15 -3.36 -3.91
CA TYR A 197 -2.56 -3.59 -3.57
C TYR A 197 -2.99 -2.97 -2.24
N PHE A 198 -2.05 -2.68 -1.34
CA PHE A 198 -2.31 -2.17 0.00
C PHE A 198 -1.88 -0.71 0.17
N ALA A 199 -1.26 -0.10 -0.85
CA ALA A 199 -0.84 1.29 -0.85
C ALA A 199 -1.78 2.13 -1.72
N PRO A 200 -2.34 3.24 -1.20
CA PRO A 200 -2.91 4.25 -2.08
C PRO A 200 -1.78 4.88 -2.90
N THR A 201 -2.10 5.31 -4.12
CA THR A 201 -1.07 5.92 -4.98
C THR A 201 -0.47 7.17 -4.36
N SER A 202 0.84 7.25 -4.36
CA SER A 202 1.60 8.38 -3.81
C SER A 202 1.50 9.67 -4.64
N ARG A 203 0.82 9.64 -5.78
CA ARG A 203 0.62 10.80 -6.68
C ARG A 203 -0.12 11.95 -6.03
N PHE A 204 -1.02 11.65 -5.11
CA PHE A 204 -1.94 12.64 -4.52
C PHE A 204 -1.65 12.91 -3.04
N GLY A 205 -0.63 12.27 -2.47
CA GLY A 205 -0.24 12.46 -1.08
C GLY A 205 0.08 11.18 -0.33
N THR A 206 -0.04 11.23 0.99
CA THR A 206 0.26 10.13 1.88
C THR A 206 -0.95 9.22 2.11
N PRO A 207 -0.74 7.98 2.62
CA PRO A 207 -1.85 7.14 3.07
C PRO A 207 -2.73 7.80 4.13
N GLU A 208 -2.18 8.68 4.96
CA GLU A 208 -2.92 9.42 5.98
C GLU A 208 -3.83 10.49 5.36
N ASP A 209 -3.36 11.18 4.31
CA ASP A 209 -4.17 12.12 3.54
C ASP A 209 -5.33 11.42 2.83
N PHE A 210 -5.11 10.19 2.36
CA PHE A 210 -6.18 9.39 1.77
C PHE A 210 -7.23 8.94 2.79
N ARG A 211 -6.82 8.65 4.03
CA ARG A 211 -7.75 8.33 5.13
C ARG A 211 -8.58 9.54 5.55
N TRP A 212 -7.95 10.72 5.57
CA TRP A 212 -8.62 11.98 5.90
C TRP A 212 -9.74 12.30 4.91
#